data_538740b2852d3ef31302738c76f579f7
#
_entry.id   538740b2852d3ef31302738c76f579f7
#
_cell.length_a   1.000
_cell.length_b   1.000
_cell.length_c   1.000
_cell.angle_alpha   90.00
_cell.angle_beta   90.00
_cell.angle_gamma   90.00
#
_symmetry.space_group_name_H-M   'P 1'
#
loop_
_entity.id
_entity.type
_entity.pdbx_description
1 polymer ?
#
loop_
_entity_poly.entity_id
_entity_poly.type
_entity_poly.pdbx_seq_one_letter_code
_entity_poly.pdbx_strand_id
1 'polypeptide(L)'
;MNMKKKALLLSGLVVVALSAGMVGCGEQSSTTTTTGGDAAAVEVKEVEMSYISTADLKDNIANPEYLVLDVRKAADFEAGHIPGAVNADMDAAKDGDNESGIANMKAALGDPAKVDQKVVLVCYSGKRYAQAGTNVLAALGANMDNVYTLEGGMKAWDEAFPGAQVASNADVKDVEMAQLAPADLEAALADGTYLVVDVRKAADFAEGHIAGSISADMDAAKEGDAQAGVETMAAAMLAQCGDISGADQKIVLVCYSGKRYAQCATNSLAVLGANMDNVYTLEGGMTAWTEAGYAVEK
;
A
#
# COMPACT_ATOMS: atom_id res chain seq x y z
N MET A 1 -35.35 3.47 -33.62
CA MET A 1 -35.78 4.77 -33.14
C MET A 1 -34.58 5.49 -32.54
N ASN A 2 -34.09 6.47 -33.29
CA ASN A 2 -32.83 7.19 -33.02
C ASN A 2 -32.99 8.21 -31.90
N MET A 3 -32.09 8.24 -30.94
CA MET A 3 -31.87 9.45 -30.13
C MET A 3 -30.37 9.80 -30.07
N LYS A 4 -30.12 10.97 -30.64
CA LYS A 4 -28.84 11.60 -30.88
C LYS A 4 -28.21 12.13 -29.59
N LYS A 5 -26.92 11.82 -29.37
CA LYS A 5 -26.05 12.48 -28.39
C LYS A 5 -25.74 13.90 -28.89
N LYS A 6 -25.99 14.91 -28.06
CA LYS A 6 -25.50 16.30 -28.25
C LYS A 6 -24.24 16.49 -27.42
N ALA A 7 -23.12 16.73 -28.09
CA ALA A 7 -21.91 17.26 -27.49
C ALA A 7 -22.04 18.79 -27.37
N LEU A 8 -21.68 19.34 -26.22
CA LEU A 8 -21.60 20.78 -25.98
C LEU A 8 -20.14 21.18 -25.88
N LEU A 9 -19.64 21.84 -26.91
CA LEU A 9 -18.35 22.51 -26.96
C LEU A 9 -18.54 23.92 -26.38
N LEU A 10 -17.78 24.26 -25.32
CA LEU A 10 -17.67 25.66 -24.84
C LEU A 10 -16.23 26.11 -25.15
N SER A 11 -16.11 26.96 -26.15
CA SER A 11 -14.92 27.73 -26.51
C SER A 11 -14.90 29.03 -25.69
N GLY A 12 -13.89 29.20 -24.83
CA GLY A 12 -13.63 30.46 -24.11
C GLY A 12 -12.55 31.26 -24.82
N LEU A 13 -12.89 32.43 -25.21
CA LEU A 13 -12.09 33.42 -25.96
C LEU A 13 -11.07 34.08 -25.00
N VAL A 14 -9.79 34.08 -25.36
CA VAL A 14 -8.72 34.85 -24.70
C VAL A 14 -8.64 36.22 -25.40
N VAL A 15 -8.87 37.30 -24.67
CA VAL A 15 -8.62 38.69 -25.12
C VAL A 15 -7.28 39.13 -24.52
N VAL A 16 -6.31 39.34 -25.40
CA VAL A 16 -5.05 40.02 -25.10
C VAL A 16 -5.22 41.52 -25.34
N ALA A 17 -5.05 42.33 -24.33
CA ALA A 17 -4.93 43.79 -24.46
C ALA A 17 -3.49 44.21 -24.15
N LEU A 18 -2.76 44.61 -25.18
CA LEU A 18 -1.54 45.41 -25.04
C LEU A 18 -1.92 46.88 -24.83
N SER A 19 -1.34 47.51 -23.82
CA SER A 19 -1.19 48.97 -23.77
C SER A 19 0.18 49.35 -23.22
N ALA A 20 0.97 49.99 -24.06
CA ALA A 20 2.19 50.68 -23.71
C ALA A 20 1.86 52.14 -23.31
N GLY A 21 2.61 52.70 -22.34
CA GLY A 21 2.49 54.11 -21.98
C GLY A 21 3.27 54.57 -20.73
N MET A 22 4.51 55.01 -20.97
CA MET A 22 5.25 56.13 -20.38
C MET A 22 5.14 56.58 -18.93
N VAL A 23 6.29 56.52 -18.26
CA VAL A 23 7.03 57.46 -17.39
C VAL A 23 6.25 58.59 -16.70
N GLY A 24 6.40 58.63 -15.36
CA GLY A 24 6.16 59.78 -14.51
C GLY A 24 6.55 59.51 -13.05
N CYS A 25 7.60 60.18 -12.58
CA CYS A 25 7.99 60.21 -11.17
C CYS A 25 6.89 60.86 -10.28
N GLY A 26 6.69 60.26 -9.10
CA GLY A 26 5.87 60.87 -8.03
C GLY A 26 5.80 59.95 -6.84
N GLU A 27 6.53 60.29 -5.77
CA GLU A 27 6.41 59.68 -4.44
C GLU A 27 4.98 59.86 -3.93
N GLN A 28 4.29 58.79 -3.61
CA GLN A 28 3.25 58.79 -2.57
C GLN A 28 3.13 57.42 -1.95
N SER A 29 3.47 57.38 -0.67
CA SER A 29 3.21 56.31 0.29
C SER A 29 1.74 55.88 0.24
N SER A 30 1.48 54.65 -0.16
CA SER A 30 0.20 54.00 0.11
C SER A 30 0.48 52.64 0.70
N THR A 31 0.23 52.54 1.99
CA THR A 31 0.13 51.29 2.76
C THR A 31 -0.93 50.42 2.15
N THR A 32 -0.51 49.44 1.36
CA THR A 32 -1.37 48.32 0.98
C THR A 32 -1.14 47.19 1.97
N THR A 33 -2.08 47.02 2.88
CA THR A 33 -2.14 45.87 3.79
C THR A 33 -2.44 44.63 2.94
N THR A 34 -1.42 43.90 2.55
CA THR A 34 -1.56 42.53 1.98
C THR A 34 -1.60 41.59 3.16
N THR A 35 -2.79 41.20 3.59
CA THR A 35 -3.02 40.04 4.43
C THR A 35 -2.86 38.78 3.55
N GLY A 36 -1.65 38.41 3.28
CA GLY A 36 -1.23 37.11 2.83
C GLY A 36 -0.37 36.54 3.95
N GLY A 37 -0.86 35.54 4.67
CA GLY A 37 -0.02 34.83 5.62
C GLY A 37 1.06 34.10 4.80
N ASP A 38 2.29 34.60 4.84
CA ASP A 38 3.48 33.89 4.45
C ASP A 38 3.60 32.67 5.38
N ALA A 39 3.13 31.52 4.92
CA ALA A 39 3.60 30.26 5.47
C ALA A 39 5.11 30.23 5.20
N ALA A 40 5.92 30.33 6.24
CA ALA A 40 7.38 30.28 6.12
C ALA A 40 7.73 29.04 5.28
N ALA A 41 8.52 29.23 4.21
CA ALA A 41 8.95 28.12 3.36
C ALA A 41 9.66 27.09 4.23
N VAL A 42 9.24 25.82 4.12
CA VAL A 42 9.85 24.71 4.87
C VAL A 42 11.28 24.52 4.35
N GLU A 43 12.27 24.74 5.22
CA GLU A 43 13.68 24.56 4.85
C GLU A 43 14.02 23.07 4.88
N VAL A 44 14.38 22.51 3.73
CA VAL A 44 14.81 21.10 3.58
C VAL A 44 16.33 21.03 3.63
N LYS A 45 16.86 20.35 4.66
CA LYS A 45 18.31 20.12 4.86
C LYS A 45 18.64 18.65 4.66
N GLU A 46 19.87 18.38 4.28
CA GLU A 46 20.39 17.02 4.22
C GLU A 46 20.54 16.45 5.64
N VAL A 47 20.03 15.24 5.85
CA VAL A 47 20.13 14.48 7.09
C VAL A 47 20.65 13.06 6.78
N GLU A 48 21.26 12.44 7.78
CA GLU A 48 21.77 11.06 7.65
C GLU A 48 20.62 10.07 7.46
N MET A 49 20.85 9.04 6.62
CA MET A 49 19.91 7.95 6.39
C MET A 49 20.23 6.76 7.27
N SER A 50 19.22 6.20 7.94
CA SER A 50 19.27 4.85 8.54
C SER A 50 18.80 3.81 7.51
N TYR A 51 19.26 2.57 7.67
CA TYR A 51 19.00 1.52 6.70
C TYR A 51 18.31 0.30 7.35
N ILE A 52 17.50 -0.39 6.54
CA ILE A 52 16.91 -1.69 6.88
C ILE A 52 17.23 -2.68 5.76
N SER A 53 17.48 -3.93 6.10
CA SER A 53 17.77 -4.98 5.11
C SER A 53 16.48 -5.44 4.39
N THR A 54 16.64 -6.06 3.21
CA THR A 54 15.51 -6.66 2.48
C THR A 54 14.86 -7.79 3.29
N ALA A 55 15.65 -8.57 4.03
CA ALA A 55 15.13 -9.64 4.87
C ALA A 55 14.29 -9.11 6.04
N ASP A 56 14.79 -8.09 6.75
CA ASP A 56 14.03 -7.48 7.85
C ASP A 56 12.74 -6.82 7.36
N LEU A 57 12.76 -6.17 6.19
CA LEU A 57 11.53 -5.61 5.62
C LEU A 57 10.55 -6.72 5.24
N LYS A 58 11.00 -7.79 4.57
CA LYS A 58 10.14 -8.93 4.20
C LYS A 58 9.46 -9.53 5.45
N ASP A 59 10.20 -9.73 6.53
CA ASP A 59 9.65 -10.30 7.76
C ASP A 59 8.63 -9.39 8.46
N ASN A 60 8.63 -8.08 8.12
CA ASN A 60 7.73 -7.09 8.69
C ASN A 60 6.74 -6.48 7.70
N ILE A 61 6.67 -6.98 6.47
CA ILE A 61 5.86 -6.36 5.41
C ILE A 61 4.35 -6.39 5.72
N ALA A 62 3.88 -7.40 6.43
CA ALA A 62 2.48 -7.52 6.89
C ALA A 62 2.26 -6.93 8.30
N ASN A 63 3.30 -6.38 8.93
CA ASN A 63 3.20 -5.79 10.27
C ASN A 63 2.68 -4.35 10.17
N PRO A 64 1.52 -4.00 10.78
CA PRO A 64 0.93 -2.67 10.70
C PRO A 64 1.77 -1.56 11.36
N GLU A 65 2.82 -1.92 12.13
CA GLU A 65 3.78 -0.96 12.67
C GLU A 65 4.76 -0.44 11.60
N TYR A 66 4.79 -1.05 10.41
CA TYR A 66 5.64 -0.63 9.30
C TYR A 66 4.81 0.00 8.19
N LEU A 67 5.33 1.05 7.59
CA LEU A 67 4.79 1.72 6.43
C LEU A 67 5.86 1.78 5.34
N VAL A 68 5.63 1.09 4.23
CA VAL A 68 6.53 1.14 3.08
C VAL A 68 6.16 2.34 2.21
N LEU A 69 7.12 3.23 1.99
CA LEU A 69 6.96 4.44 1.21
C LEU A 69 7.85 4.39 -0.04
N ASP A 70 7.25 4.08 -1.18
CA ASP A 70 7.98 4.07 -2.45
C ASP A 70 8.15 5.48 -2.98
N VAL A 71 9.39 5.94 -3.06
CA VAL A 71 9.75 7.30 -3.50
C VAL A 71 10.24 7.37 -4.95
N ARG A 72 10.04 6.29 -5.72
CA ARG A 72 10.27 6.26 -7.17
C ARG A 72 9.19 7.07 -7.90
N LYS A 73 9.37 7.22 -9.22
CA LYS A 73 8.36 7.83 -10.08
C LYS A 73 7.04 7.07 -9.99
N ALA A 74 5.93 7.80 -10.04
CA ALA A 74 4.61 7.20 -9.99
C ALA A 74 4.40 6.10 -11.04
N ALA A 75 4.87 6.31 -12.28
CA ALA A 75 4.76 5.30 -13.34
C ALA A 75 5.52 3.99 -13.04
N ASP A 76 6.68 4.06 -12.36
CA ASP A 76 7.46 2.88 -11.98
C ASP A 76 6.81 2.16 -10.77
N PHE A 77 6.21 2.93 -9.86
CA PHE A 77 5.39 2.39 -8.80
C PHE A 77 4.16 1.65 -9.35
N GLU A 78 3.42 2.28 -10.28
CA GLU A 78 2.24 1.68 -10.92
C GLU A 78 2.55 0.37 -11.65
N ALA A 79 3.73 0.29 -12.27
CA ALA A 79 4.18 -0.89 -13.00
C ALA A 79 4.54 -2.07 -12.08
N GLY A 80 5.02 -1.78 -10.86
CA GLY A 80 5.34 -2.80 -9.86
C GLY A 80 6.01 -2.19 -8.62
N HIS A 81 5.49 -2.54 -7.44
CA HIS A 81 5.98 -2.06 -6.15
C HIS A 81 5.94 -3.17 -5.09
N ILE A 82 6.59 -2.96 -3.97
CA ILE A 82 6.53 -3.84 -2.80
C ILE A 82 5.09 -3.84 -2.27
N PRO A 83 4.47 -5.01 -2.00
CA PRO A 83 3.10 -5.09 -1.51
C PRO A 83 2.82 -4.18 -0.31
N GLY A 84 1.71 -3.46 -0.36
CA GLY A 84 1.29 -2.52 0.69
C GLY A 84 2.02 -1.18 0.70
N ALA A 85 2.92 -0.92 -0.27
CA ALA A 85 3.61 0.36 -0.35
C ALA A 85 2.69 1.50 -0.82
N VAL A 86 2.96 2.70 -0.31
CA VAL A 86 2.33 3.96 -0.76
C VAL A 86 3.35 4.75 -1.55
N ASN A 87 2.93 5.40 -2.64
CA ASN A 87 3.85 6.21 -3.44
C ASN A 87 3.92 7.67 -2.98
N ALA A 88 5.15 8.18 -2.86
CA ALA A 88 5.45 9.59 -2.69
C ALA A 88 6.59 9.96 -3.67
N ASP A 89 6.25 10.26 -4.91
CA ASP A 89 7.21 10.54 -5.99
C ASP A 89 8.19 11.67 -5.62
N MET A 90 9.48 11.34 -5.55
CA MET A 90 10.58 12.27 -5.23
C MET A 90 11.42 12.63 -6.48
N ASP A 91 10.90 12.42 -7.70
CA ASP A 91 11.68 12.68 -8.92
C ASP A 91 12.09 14.15 -9.05
N ALA A 92 11.19 15.08 -8.78
CA ALA A 92 11.53 16.50 -8.80
C ALA A 92 12.39 16.91 -7.57
N ALA A 93 12.07 16.37 -6.40
CA ALA A 93 12.77 16.72 -5.15
C ALA A 93 14.25 16.31 -5.14
N LYS A 94 14.59 15.15 -5.75
CA LYS A 94 16.01 14.72 -5.86
C LYS A 94 16.89 15.67 -6.66
N ASP A 95 16.28 16.51 -7.49
CA ASP A 95 16.95 17.51 -8.34
C ASP A 95 16.75 18.94 -7.78
N GLY A 96 16.19 19.10 -6.57
CA GLY A 96 16.11 20.34 -5.80
C GLY A 96 14.72 20.99 -5.73
N ASP A 97 13.70 20.45 -6.40
CA ASP A 97 12.32 20.93 -6.24
C ASP A 97 11.69 20.35 -4.97
N ASN A 98 12.07 20.95 -3.84
CA ASN A 98 11.57 20.52 -2.53
C ASN A 98 10.07 20.77 -2.33
N GLU A 99 9.48 21.76 -3.02
CA GLU A 99 8.04 22.04 -2.90
C GLU A 99 7.21 20.87 -3.42
N SER A 100 7.56 20.34 -4.59
CA SER A 100 6.92 19.14 -5.15
C SER A 100 7.10 17.94 -4.24
N GLY A 101 8.30 17.73 -3.68
CA GLY A 101 8.55 16.63 -2.74
C GLY A 101 7.71 16.75 -1.45
N ILE A 102 7.61 17.94 -0.88
CA ILE A 102 6.77 18.20 0.30
C ILE A 102 5.29 17.93 -0.02
N ALA A 103 4.81 18.39 -1.18
CA ALA A 103 3.43 18.16 -1.60
C ALA A 103 3.11 16.67 -1.74
N ASN A 104 3.98 15.91 -2.43
CA ASN A 104 3.82 14.47 -2.64
C ASN A 104 3.90 13.69 -1.32
N MET A 105 4.82 14.06 -0.42
CA MET A 105 4.94 13.44 0.91
C MET A 105 3.68 13.66 1.75
N LYS A 106 3.14 14.88 1.75
CA LYS A 106 1.89 15.20 2.45
C LYS A 106 0.68 14.52 1.82
N ALA A 107 0.65 14.36 0.51
CA ALA A 107 -0.42 13.63 -0.18
C ALA A 107 -0.42 12.15 0.23
N ALA A 108 0.77 11.54 0.36
CA ALA A 108 0.93 10.15 0.75
C ALA A 108 0.64 9.89 2.25
N LEU A 109 1.10 10.76 3.15
CA LEU A 109 1.11 10.52 4.60
C LEU A 109 0.17 11.43 5.40
N GLY A 110 -0.41 12.46 4.79
CA GLY A 110 -1.12 13.52 5.51
C GLY A 110 -0.16 14.40 6.31
N ASP A 111 -0.04 14.16 7.60
CA ASP A 111 0.87 14.87 8.50
C ASP A 111 2.03 13.95 8.95
N PRO A 112 3.21 14.04 8.33
CA PRO A 112 4.33 13.17 8.66
C PRO A 112 4.80 13.24 10.12
N ALA A 113 4.55 14.37 10.82
CA ALA A 113 4.88 14.52 12.23
C ALA A 113 4.00 13.65 13.16
N LYS A 114 2.90 13.09 12.63
CA LYS A 114 1.96 12.22 13.36
C LYS A 114 2.03 10.76 12.94
N VAL A 115 2.98 10.41 12.10
CA VAL A 115 3.19 9.01 11.71
C VAL A 115 4.00 8.32 12.81
N ASP A 116 3.36 7.41 13.53
CA ASP A 116 3.99 6.64 14.61
C ASP A 116 4.67 5.36 14.10
N GLN A 117 4.35 4.94 12.88
CA GLN A 117 4.90 3.75 12.23
C GLN A 117 6.38 3.93 11.88
N LYS A 118 7.08 2.81 11.74
CA LYS A 118 8.40 2.77 11.11
C LYS A 118 8.23 2.95 9.60
N VAL A 119 8.70 4.07 9.08
CA VAL A 119 8.62 4.41 7.66
C VAL A 119 9.85 3.86 6.94
N VAL A 120 9.63 3.00 5.94
CA VAL A 120 10.70 2.45 5.12
C VAL A 120 10.64 3.05 3.73
N LEU A 121 11.59 3.92 3.43
CA LEU A 121 11.74 4.53 2.10
C LEU A 121 12.33 3.53 1.12
N VAL A 122 11.64 3.33 0.01
CA VAL A 122 12.08 2.46 -1.09
C VAL A 122 12.30 3.29 -2.34
N CYS A 123 13.48 3.21 -2.93
CA CYS A 123 13.75 3.77 -4.23
C CYS A 123 14.48 2.75 -5.12
N TYR A 124 15.03 3.16 -6.27
CA TYR A 124 15.68 2.23 -7.19
C TYR A 124 16.89 1.50 -6.59
N SER A 125 17.70 2.20 -5.75
CA SER A 125 18.98 1.69 -5.24
C SER A 125 19.34 2.14 -3.82
N GLY A 126 18.39 2.65 -3.05
CA GLY A 126 18.63 3.15 -1.69
C GLY A 126 19.50 4.40 -1.60
N LYS A 127 19.45 5.30 -2.59
CA LYS A 127 20.34 6.48 -2.66
C LYS A 127 19.56 7.79 -2.88
N ARG A 128 19.73 8.48 -4.02
CA ARG A 128 19.28 9.86 -4.27
C ARG A 128 17.79 10.14 -3.98
N TYR A 129 16.89 9.29 -4.44
CA TYR A 129 15.46 9.47 -4.18
C TYR A 129 15.14 9.26 -2.71
N ALA A 130 15.72 8.23 -2.08
CA ALA A 130 15.56 7.97 -0.66
C ALA A 130 16.13 9.13 0.17
N GLN A 131 17.31 9.66 -0.20
CA GLN A 131 17.88 10.85 0.46
C GLN A 131 16.92 12.05 0.38
N ALA A 132 16.34 12.31 -0.79
CA ALA A 132 15.35 13.39 -0.95
C ALA A 132 14.12 13.16 -0.05
N GLY A 133 13.58 11.93 -0.04
CA GLY A 133 12.47 11.57 0.84
C GLY A 133 12.81 11.71 2.33
N THR A 134 13.99 11.25 2.76
CA THR A 134 14.49 11.40 4.14
C THR A 134 14.58 12.85 4.55
N ASN A 135 15.16 13.71 3.69
CA ASN A 135 15.29 15.13 3.94
C ASN A 135 13.92 15.83 4.05
N VAL A 136 12.98 15.47 3.19
CA VAL A 136 11.61 16.00 3.21
C VAL A 136 10.87 15.57 4.48
N LEU A 137 10.97 14.29 4.88
CA LEU A 137 10.37 13.78 6.12
C LEU A 137 10.90 14.54 7.35
N ALA A 138 12.22 14.73 7.42
CA ALA A 138 12.84 15.48 8.51
C ALA A 138 12.34 16.95 8.55
N ALA A 139 12.27 17.61 7.40
CA ALA A 139 11.77 18.98 7.28
C ALA A 139 10.28 19.11 7.66
N LEU A 140 9.49 18.04 7.51
CA LEU A 140 8.09 17.96 7.91
C LEU A 140 7.89 17.51 9.36
N GLY A 141 8.98 17.27 10.11
CA GLY A 141 8.93 16.97 11.54
C GLY A 141 8.63 15.50 11.86
N ALA A 142 8.84 14.58 10.91
CA ALA A 142 8.73 13.16 11.19
C ALA A 142 9.71 12.71 12.29
N ASN A 143 9.37 11.67 13.05
CA ASN A 143 10.28 11.05 13.98
C ASN A 143 11.36 10.28 13.23
N MET A 144 12.55 10.86 13.10
CA MET A 144 13.65 10.28 12.30
C MET A 144 14.23 8.99 12.87
N ASP A 145 14.01 8.68 14.15
CA ASP A 145 14.38 7.39 14.73
C ASP A 145 13.56 6.22 14.14
N ASN A 146 12.42 6.53 13.53
CA ASN A 146 11.52 5.58 12.86
C ASN A 146 11.62 5.62 11.33
N VAL A 147 12.56 6.38 10.75
CA VAL A 147 12.71 6.48 9.29
C VAL A 147 13.91 5.68 8.81
N TYR A 148 13.65 4.75 7.92
CA TYR A 148 14.65 3.86 7.34
C TYR A 148 14.63 3.93 5.81
N THR A 149 15.75 3.59 5.19
CA THR A 149 15.87 3.37 3.74
C THR A 149 16.13 1.90 3.49
N LEU A 150 15.41 1.29 2.56
CA LEU A 150 15.70 -0.09 2.12
C LEU A 150 17.08 -0.15 1.49
N GLU A 151 17.99 -0.94 2.09
CA GLU A 151 19.35 -1.11 1.59
C GLU A 151 19.34 -1.69 0.18
N GLY A 152 19.97 -0.99 -0.77
CA GLY A 152 19.99 -1.36 -2.18
C GLY A 152 18.66 -1.11 -2.93
N GLY A 153 17.60 -0.70 -2.26
CA GLY A 153 16.31 -0.35 -2.85
C GLY A 153 15.63 -1.50 -3.60
N MET A 154 14.78 -1.17 -4.59
CA MET A 154 14.09 -2.17 -5.42
C MET A 154 15.04 -3.15 -6.11
N LYS A 155 16.23 -2.70 -6.49
CA LYS A 155 17.20 -3.61 -7.11
C LYS A 155 17.57 -4.76 -6.18
N ALA A 156 17.87 -4.47 -4.90
CA ALA A 156 18.20 -5.51 -3.92
C ALA A 156 16.96 -6.36 -3.55
N TRP A 157 15.76 -5.72 -3.54
CA TRP A 157 14.50 -6.43 -3.33
C TRP A 157 14.25 -7.48 -4.41
N ASP A 158 14.38 -7.10 -5.69
CA ASP A 158 14.16 -8.00 -6.84
C ASP A 158 15.19 -9.14 -6.91
N GLU A 159 16.41 -8.86 -6.48
CA GLU A 159 17.46 -9.90 -6.38
C GLU A 159 17.17 -10.90 -5.24
N ALA A 160 16.64 -10.41 -4.12
CA ALA A 160 16.33 -11.25 -2.95
C ALA A 160 14.98 -11.99 -3.10
N PHE A 161 13.98 -11.36 -3.69
CA PHE A 161 12.61 -11.86 -3.82
C PHE A 161 12.08 -11.67 -5.25
N PRO A 162 12.56 -12.46 -6.22
CA PRO A 162 12.14 -12.35 -7.62
C PRO A 162 10.62 -12.52 -7.76
N GLY A 163 9.97 -11.56 -8.41
CA GLY A 163 8.51 -11.56 -8.61
C GLY A 163 7.68 -11.05 -7.43
N ALA A 164 8.30 -10.67 -6.30
CA ALA A 164 7.61 -10.15 -5.12
C ALA A 164 7.23 -8.66 -5.26
N GLN A 165 6.52 -8.35 -6.34
CA GLN A 165 5.95 -7.03 -6.61
C GLN A 165 4.49 -7.19 -7.04
N VAL A 166 3.69 -6.19 -6.74
CA VAL A 166 2.32 -6.04 -7.23
C VAL A 166 2.21 -4.80 -8.11
N ALA A 167 1.43 -4.90 -9.19
CA ALA A 167 1.11 -3.74 -10.01
C ALA A 167 -0.14 -3.04 -9.45
N SER A 168 -0.20 -1.71 -9.58
CA SER A 168 -1.44 -0.98 -9.37
C SER A 168 -2.47 -1.38 -10.44
N ASN A 169 -3.75 -1.31 -10.12
CA ASN A 169 -4.83 -1.62 -11.07
C ASN A 169 -4.89 -3.10 -11.52
N ALA A 170 -4.77 -4.03 -10.58
CA ALA A 170 -4.95 -5.46 -10.83
C ALA A 170 -6.34 -5.77 -11.43
N ASP A 171 -6.39 -6.58 -12.48
CA ASP A 171 -7.66 -7.02 -13.11
C ASP A 171 -8.25 -8.19 -12.30
N VAL A 172 -8.94 -7.85 -11.21
CA VAL A 172 -9.52 -8.81 -10.28
C VAL A 172 -10.86 -9.31 -10.80
N LYS A 173 -10.97 -10.63 -10.98
CA LYS A 173 -12.19 -11.32 -11.47
C LYS A 173 -12.65 -12.35 -10.47
N ASP A 174 -13.96 -12.62 -10.47
CA ASP A 174 -14.52 -13.70 -9.66
C ASP A 174 -14.02 -15.05 -10.15
N VAL A 175 -13.50 -15.84 -9.21
CA VAL A 175 -13.01 -17.20 -9.41
C VAL A 175 -13.85 -18.14 -8.54
N GLU A 176 -14.11 -19.35 -9.03
CA GLU A 176 -14.84 -20.37 -8.27
C GLU A 176 -14.07 -20.77 -7.00
N MET A 177 -14.79 -20.86 -5.88
CA MET A 177 -14.22 -21.26 -4.59
C MET A 177 -14.39 -22.76 -4.37
N ALA A 178 -13.30 -23.50 -4.22
CA ALA A 178 -13.33 -24.85 -3.68
C ALA A 178 -13.60 -24.80 -2.17
N GLN A 179 -14.37 -25.76 -1.66
CA GLN A 179 -14.74 -25.83 -0.24
C GLN A 179 -13.98 -26.95 0.46
N LEU A 180 -13.61 -26.72 1.72
CA LEU A 180 -13.04 -27.70 2.62
C LEU A 180 -13.92 -27.79 3.89
N ALA A 181 -14.32 -29.00 4.26
CA ALA A 181 -15.14 -29.18 5.46
C ALA A 181 -14.31 -28.89 6.74
N PRO A 182 -14.94 -28.33 7.80
CA PRO A 182 -14.25 -28.06 9.07
C PRO A 182 -13.58 -29.29 9.68
N ALA A 183 -14.18 -30.48 9.56
CA ALA A 183 -13.61 -31.72 10.09
C ALA A 183 -12.33 -32.15 9.35
N ASP A 184 -12.25 -31.90 8.03
CA ASP A 184 -11.08 -32.22 7.23
C ASP A 184 -9.92 -31.27 7.54
N LEU A 185 -10.21 -29.99 7.78
CA LEU A 185 -9.22 -29.03 8.22
C LEU A 185 -8.69 -29.37 9.61
N GLU A 186 -9.59 -29.66 10.56
CA GLU A 186 -9.21 -29.99 11.94
C GLU A 186 -8.29 -31.21 11.99
N ALA A 187 -8.61 -32.26 11.22
CA ALA A 187 -7.80 -33.46 11.14
C ALA A 187 -6.41 -33.21 10.53
N ALA A 188 -6.27 -32.20 9.67
CA ALA A 188 -5.03 -31.88 8.97
C ALA A 188 -4.18 -30.76 9.62
N LEU A 189 -4.68 -30.07 10.65
CA LEU A 189 -3.94 -29.01 11.32
C LEU A 189 -2.61 -29.49 11.93
N ALA A 190 -2.64 -30.67 12.56
CA ALA A 190 -1.46 -31.23 13.23
C ALA A 190 -0.32 -31.57 12.26
N ASP A 191 -0.64 -31.88 11.01
CA ASP A 191 0.32 -32.28 9.99
C ASP A 191 0.92 -31.07 9.23
N GLY A 192 0.39 -29.84 9.46
CA GLY A 192 0.80 -28.65 8.75
C GLY A 192 0.56 -28.72 7.23
N THR A 193 -0.41 -29.52 6.78
CA THR A 193 -0.73 -29.71 5.37
C THR A 193 -1.25 -28.43 4.71
N TYR A 194 -1.94 -27.58 5.50
CA TYR A 194 -2.55 -26.37 5.02
C TYR A 194 -1.95 -25.13 5.69
N LEU A 195 -1.72 -24.10 4.89
CA LEU A 195 -1.58 -22.75 5.37
C LEU A 195 -2.98 -22.18 5.58
N VAL A 196 -3.34 -21.91 6.82
CA VAL A 196 -4.63 -21.33 7.17
C VAL A 196 -4.51 -19.81 7.17
N VAL A 197 -5.34 -19.13 6.38
CA VAL A 197 -5.36 -17.67 6.25
C VAL A 197 -6.71 -17.16 6.70
N ASP A 198 -6.74 -16.49 7.84
CA ASP A 198 -7.94 -15.82 8.33
C ASP A 198 -8.10 -14.47 7.65
N VAL A 199 -9.15 -14.31 6.87
CA VAL A 199 -9.42 -13.14 6.05
C VAL A 199 -10.52 -12.24 6.64
N ARG A 200 -10.87 -12.44 7.90
CA ARG A 200 -11.73 -11.55 8.67
C ARG A 200 -11.00 -10.26 9.04
N LYS A 201 -11.71 -9.33 9.67
CA LYS A 201 -11.08 -8.12 10.25
C LYS A 201 -10.01 -8.51 11.25
N ALA A 202 -8.92 -7.77 11.25
CA ALA A 202 -7.79 -7.99 12.16
C ALA A 202 -8.21 -7.98 13.64
N ALA A 203 -9.20 -7.17 14.01
CA ALA A 203 -9.76 -7.15 15.37
C ALA A 203 -10.45 -8.47 15.74
N ASP A 204 -11.22 -9.08 14.81
CA ASP A 204 -11.90 -10.34 15.04
C ASP A 204 -10.93 -11.53 15.04
N PHE A 205 -9.84 -11.44 14.26
CA PHE A 205 -8.73 -12.38 14.36
C PHE A 205 -8.11 -12.36 15.74
N ALA A 206 -7.82 -11.17 16.27
CA ALA A 206 -7.23 -11.01 17.60
C ALA A 206 -8.14 -11.48 18.75
N GLU A 207 -9.46 -11.49 18.55
CA GLU A 207 -10.41 -12.02 19.54
C GLU A 207 -10.41 -13.56 19.59
N GLY A 208 -10.11 -14.21 18.46
CA GLY A 208 -10.00 -15.66 18.39
C GLY A 208 -9.91 -16.17 16.95
N HIS A 209 -8.95 -17.06 16.69
CA HIS A 209 -8.66 -17.61 15.37
C HIS A 209 -8.29 -19.10 15.45
N ILE A 210 -8.23 -19.78 14.31
CA ILE A 210 -7.76 -21.17 14.23
C ILE A 210 -6.25 -21.20 14.48
N ALA A 211 -5.79 -22.09 15.35
CA ALA A 211 -4.38 -22.22 15.74
C ALA A 211 -3.44 -22.27 14.54
N GLY A 212 -2.39 -21.45 14.59
CA GLY A 212 -1.38 -21.36 13.53
C GLY A 212 -1.83 -20.64 12.25
N SER A 213 -3.03 -20.04 12.24
CA SER A 213 -3.46 -19.22 11.10
C SER A 213 -2.75 -17.86 11.08
N ILE A 214 -2.57 -17.33 9.87
CA ILE A 214 -2.11 -15.96 9.65
C ILE A 214 -3.30 -15.05 9.33
N SER A 215 -3.16 -13.75 9.61
CA SER A 215 -4.20 -12.76 9.31
C SER A 215 -3.93 -12.07 7.96
N ALA A 216 -5.00 -11.94 7.14
CA ALA A 216 -5.01 -11.12 5.93
C ALA A 216 -6.37 -10.42 5.83
N ASP A 217 -6.51 -9.25 6.45
CA ASP A 217 -7.77 -8.51 6.55
C ASP A 217 -8.30 -8.08 5.17
N MET A 218 -9.42 -8.66 4.74
CA MET A 218 -10.07 -8.38 3.45
C MET A 218 -11.24 -7.38 3.56
N ASP A 219 -11.33 -6.58 4.64
CA ASP A 219 -12.47 -5.66 4.80
C ASP A 219 -12.52 -4.60 3.69
N ALA A 220 -11.39 -3.99 3.34
CA ALA A 220 -11.32 -3.02 2.25
C ALA A 220 -11.75 -3.65 0.90
N ALA A 221 -11.26 -4.84 0.59
CA ALA A 221 -11.62 -5.56 -0.63
C ALA A 221 -13.11 -5.92 -0.68
N LYS A 222 -13.66 -6.36 0.44
CA LYS A 222 -15.09 -6.67 0.57
C LYS A 222 -15.96 -5.41 0.42
N GLU A 223 -15.47 -4.23 0.78
CA GLU A 223 -16.15 -2.94 0.57
C GLU A 223 -15.93 -2.36 -0.84
N GLY A 224 -15.14 -3.02 -1.69
CA GLY A 224 -14.99 -2.70 -3.11
C GLY A 224 -13.59 -2.26 -3.54
N ASP A 225 -12.64 -2.14 -2.62
CA ASP A 225 -11.24 -1.88 -2.95
C ASP A 225 -10.49 -3.19 -3.22
N ALA A 226 -10.67 -3.71 -4.43
CA ALA A 226 -10.06 -4.99 -4.82
C ALA A 226 -8.53 -4.93 -4.83
N GLN A 227 -7.94 -3.77 -5.16
CA GLN A 227 -6.48 -3.58 -5.12
C GLN A 227 -5.93 -3.75 -3.70
N ALA A 228 -6.57 -3.14 -2.70
CA ALA A 228 -6.19 -3.32 -1.30
C ALA A 228 -6.21 -4.79 -0.88
N GLY A 229 -7.14 -5.60 -1.41
CA GLY A 229 -7.17 -7.04 -1.17
C GLY A 229 -5.98 -7.76 -1.77
N VAL A 230 -5.57 -7.42 -2.99
CA VAL A 230 -4.38 -7.98 -3.65
C VAL A 230 -3.12 -7.63 -2.85
N GLU A 231 -2.97 -6.35 -2.44
CA GLU A 231 -1.84 -5.87 -1.63
C GLU A 231 -1.74 -6.61 -0.28
N THR A 232 -2.84 -6.69 0.43
CA THR A 232 -2.91 -7.36 1.74
C THR A 232 -2.56 -8.85 1.63
N MET A 233 -3.13 -9.54 0.64
CA MET A 233 -2.84 -10.96 0.41
C MET A 233 -1.38 -11.17 0.01
N ALA A 234 -0.85 -10.36 -0.91
CA ALA A 234 0.54 -10.44 -1.34
C ALA A 234 1.51 -10.24 -0.16
N ALA A 235 1.27 -9.25 0.70
CA ALA A 235 2.07 -9.00 1.89
C ALA A 235 2.04 -10.19 2.87
N ALA A 236 0.86 -10.76 3.13
CA ALA A 236 0.71 -11.91 4.02
C ALA A 236 1.41 -13.17 3.46
N MET A 237 1.24 -13.46 2.17
CA MET A 237 1.90 -14.59 1.51
C MET A 237 3.42 -14.42 1.48
N LEU A 238 3.90 -13.23 1.13
CA LEU A 238 5.33 -12.95 1.09
C LEU A 238 5.99 -13.11 2.47
N ALA A 239 5.36 -12.55 3.52
CA ALA A 239 5.86 -12.70 4.89
C ALA A 239 5.96 -14.16 5.30
N GLN A 240 4.94 -14.95 5.00
CA GLN A 240 4.83 -16.35 5.44
C GLN A 240 5.62 -17.33 4.57
N CYS A 241 5.51 -17.21 3.24
CA CYS A 241 6.04 -18.19 2.29
C CYS A 241 7.30 -17.71 1.58
N GLY A 242 7.63 -16.41 1.64
CA GLY A 242 8.69 -15.80 0.81
C GLY A 242 8.30 -15.63 -0.67
N ASP A 243 7.03 -15.86 -1.01
CA ASP A 243 6.45 -15.76 -2.35
C ASP A 243 5.04 -15.18 -2.24
N ILE A 244 4.69 -14.21 -3.11
CA ILE A 244 3.40 -13.52 -3.06
C ILE A 244 2.21 -14.39 -3.48
N SER A 245 2.46 -15.45 -4.24
CA SER A 245 1.42 -16.36 -4.70
C SER A 245 1.14 -17.52 -3.73
N GLY A 246 2.10 -17.85 -2.86
CA GLY A 246 2.04 -19.06 -2.04
C GLY A 246 1.96 -20.33 -2.89
N ALA A 247 2.57 -20.35 -4.08
CA ALA A 247 2.33 -21.33 -5.16
C ALA A 247 2.46 -22.79 -4.75
N ASP A 248 3.37 -23.10 -3.81
CA ASP A 248 3.63 -24.47 -3.36
C ASP A 248 2.79 -24.85 -2.12
N GLN A 249 1.95 -23.96 -1.61
CA GLN A 249 1.15 -24.19 -0.41
C GLN A 249 -0.27 -24.66 -0.76
N LYS A 250 -0.81 -25.54 0.09
CA LYS A 250 -2.28 -25.71 0.14
C LYS A 250 -2.84 -24.66 1.12
N ILE A 251 -3.68 -23.78 0.61
CA ILE A 251 -4.19 -22.62 1.34
C ILE A 251 -5.65 -22.87 1.71
N VAL A 252 -6.01 -22.59 2.97
CA VAL A 252 -7.42 -22.57 3.41
C VAL A 252 -7.76 -21.17 3.89
N LEU A 253 -8.69 -20.55 3.18
CA LEU A 253 -9.23 -19.22 3.51
C LEU A 253 -10.36 -19.36 4.54
N VAL A 254 -10.22 -18.67 5.65
CA VAL A 254 -11.19 -18.67 6.74
C VAL A 254 -11.80 -17.28 6.87
N CYS A 255 -13.12 -17.19 6.72
CA CYS A 255 -13.84 -15.96 7.05
C CYS A 255 -15.01 -16.25 8.01
N TYR A 256 -15.93 -15.31 8.17
CA TYR A 256 -17.08 -15.50 9.10
C TYR A 256 -17.98 -16.69 8.71
N SER A 257 -18.29 -16.85 7.42
CA SER A 257 -19.28 -17.82 6.92
C SER A 257 -18.90 -18.49 5.60
N GLY A 258 -17.64 -18.45 5.19
CA GLY A 258 -17.16 -19.04 3.93
C GLY A 258 -17.71 -18.37 2.66
N LYS A 259 -17.92 -17.04 2.68
CA LYS A 259 -18.56 -16.32 1.55
C LYS A 259 -17.74 -15.11 1.11
N ARG A 260 -18.25 -13.87 1.30
CA ARG A 260 -17.76 -12.64 0.67
C ARG A 260 -16.27 -12.33 0.91
N TYR A 261 -15.80 -12.38 2.15
CA TYR A 261 -14.38 -12.16 2.45
C TYR A 261 -13.48 -13.23 1.80
N ALA A 262 -13.90 -14.50 1.88
CA ALA A 262 -13.18 -15.59 1.24
C ALA A 262 -13.18 -15.44 -0.29
N GLN A 263 -14.28 -14.95 -0.91
CA GLN A 263 -14.32 -14.66 -2.34
C GLN A 263 -13.28 -13.59 -2.72
N CYS A 264 -13.20 -12.49 -1.98
CA CYS A 264 -12.20 -11.45 -2.22
C CYS A 264 -10.78 -12.02 -2.13
N ALA A 265 -10.51 -12.83 -1.11
CA ALA A 265 -9.20 -13.47 -0.92
C ALA A 265 -8.88 -14.48 -2.03
N THR A 266 -9.85 -15.31 -2.44
CA THR A 266 -9.69 -16.24 -3.58
C THR A 266 -9.35 -15.50 -4.86
N ASN A 267 -10.06 -14.40 -5.15
CA ASN A 267 -9.81 -13.55 -6.31
C ASN A 267 -8.42 -12.92 -6.25
N SER A 268 -8.00 -12.45 -5.08
CA SER A 268 -6.66 -11.87 -4.87
C SER A 268 -5.56 -12.90 -5.13
N LEU A 269 -5.68 -14.12 -4.57
CA LEU A 269 -4.72 -15.20 -4.81
C LEU A 269 -4.63 -15.59 -6.29
N ALA A 270 -5.76 -15.61 -7.01
CA ALA A 270 -5.77 -15.87 -8.45
C ALA A 270 -4.98 -14.81 -9.24
N VAL A 271 -5.14 -13.52 -8.89
CA VAL A 271 -4.36 -12.42 -9.49
C VAL A 271 -2.87 -12.56 -9.19
N LEU A 272 -2.51 -12.99 -7.99
CA LEU A 272 -1.13 -13.20 -7.56
C LEU A 272 -0.49 -14.47 -8.16
N GLY A 273 -1.25 -15.26 -8.93
CA GLY A 273 -0.74 -16.45 -9.62
C GLY A 273 -0.69 -17.71 -8.76
N ALA A 274 -1.47 -17.77 -7.68
CA ALA A 274 -1.59 -18.98 -6.87
C ALA A 274 -2.09 -20.17 -7.70
N ASN A 275 -1.67 -21.37 -7.33
CA ASN A 275 -2.24 -22.59 -7.87
C ASN A 275 -3.65 -22.81 -7.28
N MET A 276 -4.69 -22.43 -8.03
CA MET A 276 -6.06 -22.43 -7.55
C MET A 276 -6.59 -23.84 -7.23
N ASP A 277 -5.98 -24.91 -7.71
CA ASP A 277 -6.29 -26.30 -7.31
C ASP A 277 -5.90 -26.58 -5.83
N ASN A 278 -5.05 -25.72 -5.26
CA ASN A 278 -4.59 -25.78 -3.86
C ASN A 278 -5.26 -24.74 -2.96
N VAL A 279 -6.20 -23.94 -3.46
CA VAL A 279 -6.88 -22.88 -2.69
C VAL A 279 -8.28 -23.32 -2.30
N TYR A 280 -8.55 -23.37 -1.03
CA TYR A 280 -9.83 -23.80 -0.46
C TYR A 280 -10.42 -22.70 0.43
N THR A 281 -11.73 -22.72 0.57
CA THR A 281 -12.47 -21.92 1.56
C THR A 281 -13.04 -22.85 2.62
N LEU A 282 -12.89 -22.52 3.90
CA LEU A 282 -13.50 -23.26 4.98
C LEU A 282 -15.04 -23.16 4.87
N GLU A 283 -15.70 -24.30 4.66
CA GLU A 283 -17.16 -24.35 4.55
C GLU A 283 -17.83 -23.84 5.81
N GLY A 284 -18.70 -22.83 5.67
CA GLY A 284 -19.35 -22.15 6.79
C GLY A 284 -18.42 -21.26 7.65
N GLY A 285 -17.12 -21.22 7.35
CA GLY A 285 -16.14 -20.34 8.01
C GLY A 285 -16.01 -20.55 9.51
N MET A 286 -15.62 -19.49 10.24
CA MET A 286 -15.50 -19.52 11.71
C MET A 286 -16.81 -19.90 12.42
N THR A 287 -17.97 -19.59 11.84
CA THR A 287 -19.26 -19.99 12.40
C THR A 287 -19.35 -21.51 12.48
N ALA A 288 -19.13 -22.22 11.38
CA ALA A 288 -19.18 -23.68 11.37
C ALA A 288 -18.06 -24.32 12.22
N TRP A 289 -16.86 -23.71 12.23
CA TRP A 289 -15.74 -24.14 13.07
C TRP A 289 -16.11 -24.15 14.56
N THR A 290 -16.66 -23.04 15.04
CA THR A 290 -17.06 -22.90 16.45
C THR A 290 -18.29 -23.72 16.82
N GLU A 291 -19.28 -23.85 15.91
CA GLU A 291 -20.45 -24.71 16.10
C GLU A 291 -20.08 -26.20 16.20
N ALA A 292 -19.04 -26.63 15.50
CA ALA A 292 -18.48 -27.97 15.61
C ALA A 292 -17.69 -28.19 16.91
N GLY A 293 -17.46 -27.13 17.69
CA GLY A 293 -16.76 -27.19 18.98
C GLY A 293 -15.25 -27.27 18.87
N TYR A 294 -14.66 -26.93 17.71
CA TYR A 294 -13.22 -26.93 17.50
C TYR A 294 -12.55 -25.74 18.19
N ALA A 295 -11.28 -25.93 18.59
CA ALA A 295 -10.52 -24.96 19.37
C ALA A 295 -10.19 -23.69 18.59
N VAL A 296 -10.16 -22.58 19.31
CA VAL A 296 -9.64 -21.29 18.87
C VAL A 296 -8.59 -20.79 19.85
N GLU A 297 -7.60 -20.08 19.36
CA GLU A 297 -6.59 -19.37 20.17
C GLU A 297 -6.74 -17.85 20.02
N LYS A 298 -6.04 -17.08 20.90
CA LYS A 298 -6.07 -15.60 20.93
C LYS A 298 -4.65 -15.07 20.75
#